data_a0049ce4082201727af97dade552282e
#
_entry.id   a0049ce4082201727af97dade552282e
#
_cell.length_a   1.000
_cell.length_b   1.000
_cell.length_c   1.000
_cell.angle_alpha   90.00
_cell.angle_beta   90.00
_cell.angle_gamma   90.00
#
_symmetry.space_group_name_H-M   'P 1'
#
loop_
_entity.id
_entity.type
_entity.pdbx_description
1 polymer ?
#
loop_
_entity_poly.entity_id
_entity_poly.type
_entity_poly.pdbx_seq_one_letter_code
_entity_poly.pdbx_strand_id
1 'polypeptide(L)'
;MARLPGEHIVIACTAACVTIREAVPDHLKALVRRSYTQVQTVADFGDITADVVKITVYDEQGRCLDLRGQLGEFDDEACIVASDQQWIDIANAGVHKGTTVARLQQLVGAARHETLVFGDGLNDIELMACADFSFAMRNGHDETKDAAHFITRSNDEDAVMHTILQLLALQRQGA
;
A
#
# COMPACT_ATOMS: atom_id res chain seq x y z
N MET A 1 -3.05 -5.56 -23.75
CA MET A 1 -2.31 -4.75 -22.73
C MET A 1 -1.93 -3.43 -23.38
N ALA A 2 -2.50 -2.32 -22.94
CA ALA A 2 -2.04 -0.99 -23.33
C ALA A 2 -0.57 -0.86 -22.90
N ARG A 3 0.31 -0.43 -23.82
CA ARG A 3 1.70 -0.11 -23.44
C ARG A 3 1.63 1.19 -22.65
N LEU A 4 1.92 1.13 -21.37
CA LEU A 4 2.19 2.33 -20.59
C LEU A 4 3.34 3.10 -21.25
N PRO A 5 3.20 4.40 -21.53
CA PRO A 5 4.24 5.17 -22.17
C PRO A 5 5.43 5.37 -21.22
N GLY A 6 6.62 4.94 -21.64
CA GLY A 6 7.87 5.14 -20.88
C GLY A 6 8.51 3.86 -20.33
N GLU A 7 9.63 4.02 -19.64
CA GLU A 7 10.33 2.94 -18.97
C GLU A 7 9.76 2.76 -17.56
N HIS A 8 8.88 1.79 -17.40
CA HIS A 8 8.30 1.42 -16.11
C HIS A 8 8.75 0.01 -15.74
N ILE A 9 8.92 -0.21 -14.44
CA ILE A 9 9.08 -1.55 -13.92
C ILE A 9 7.72 -2.07 -13.52
N VAL A 10 7.33 -3.20 -14.08
CA VAL A 10 6.17 -3.98 -13.64
C VAL A 10 6.67 -5.07 -12.70
N ILE A 11 6.05 -5.14 -11.54
CA ILE A 11 6.35 -6.10 -10.48
C ILE A 11 5.09 -6.94 -10.25
N ALA A 12 5.12 -8.21 -10.61
CA ALA A 12 4.02 -9.13 -10.34
C ALA A 12 4.21 -9.76 -8.96
N CYS A 13 3.25 -9.54 -8.05
CA CYS A 13 3.29 -10.03 -6.68
C CYS A 13 2.41 -11.29 -6.54
N THR A 14 3.01 -12.37 -6.05
CA THR A 14 2.31 -13.58 -5.62
C THR A 14 2.32 -13.68 -4.10
N ALA A 15 1.69 -14.69 -3.52
CA ALA A 15 1.72 -14.91 -2.08
C ALA A 15 3.14 -15.23 -1.54
N ALA A 16 4.03 -15.76 -2.38
CA ALA A 16 5.37 -16.21 -1.97
C ALA A 16 6.50 -15.23 -2.32
N CYS A 17 6.41 -14.57 -3.45
CA CYS A 17 7.50 -13.71 -3.97
C CYS A 17 6.98 -12.64 -4.92
N VAL A 18 7.87 -11.74 -5.28
CA VAL A 18 7.63 -10.83 -6.40
C VAL A 18 8.48 -11.22 -7.60
N THR A 19 7.95 -11.00 -8.78
CA THR A 19 8.56 -11.35 -10.06
C THR A 19 8.71 -10.10 -10.90
N ILE A 20 9.91 -9.90 -11.45
CA ILE A 20 10.24 -8.84 -12.41
C ILE A 20 10.85 -9.46 -13.67
N ARG A 21 10.87 -8.70 -14.76
CA ARG A 21 11.52 -9.17 -15.99
C ARG A 21 13.06 -9.13 -15.87
N GLU A 22 13.72 -10.10 -16.49
CA GLU A 22 15.20 -10.16 -16.57
C GLU A 22 15.80 -8.89 -17.19
N ALA A 23 15.09 -8.29 -18.16
CA ALA A 23 15.51 -7.09 -18.86
C ALA A 23 15.51 -5.81 -18.00
N VAL A 24 14.97 -5.85 -16.77
CA VAL A 24 15.00 -4.70 -15.84
C VAL A 24 16.47 -4.36 -15.52
N PRO A 25 16.89 -3.08 -15.60
CA PRO A 25 18.25 -2.65 -15.27
C PRO A 25 18.65 -3.02 -13.83
N ASP A 26 19.93 -3.30 -13.59
CA ASP A 26 20.41 -3.82 -12.30
C ASP A 26 20.22 -2.84 -11.14
N HIS A 27 20.33 -1.52 -11.37
CA HIS A 27 20.06 -0.52 -10.34
C HIS A 27 18.59 -0.54 -9.87
N LEU A 28 17.66 -0.82 -10.80
CA LEU A 28 16.23 -0.95 -10.48
C LEU A 28 15.91 -2.31 -9.86
N LYS A 29 16.61 -3.40 -10.26
CA LYS A 29 16.53 -4.68 -9.53
C LYS A 29 16.98 -4.52 -8.08
N ALA A 30 18.02 -3.72 -7.82
CA ALA A 30 18.47 -3.42 -6.48
C ALA A 30 17.44 -2.65 -5.65
N LEU A 31 16.72 -1.71 -6.28
CA LEU A 31 15.61 -1.00 -5.64
C LEU A 31 14.48 -1.95 -5.25
N VAL A 32 14.05 -2.83 -6.15
CA VAL A 32 13.00 -3.83 -5.86
C VAL A 32 13.42 -4.72 -4.69
N ARG A 33 14.69 -5.16 -4.64
CA ARG A 33 15.21 -5.99 -3.54
C ARG A 33 15.28 -5.28 -2.18
N ARG A 34 15.25 -3.95 -2.14
CA ARG A 34 15.12 -3.19 -0.88
C ARG A 34 13.69 -3.22 -0.34
N SER A 35 12.72 -3.27 -1.23
CA SER A 35 11.29 -3.26 -0.86
C SER A 35 10.72 -4.66 -0.65
N TYR A 36 11.33 -5.69 -1.24
CA TYR A 36 10.82 -7.07 -1.23
C TYR A 36 11.94 -8.06 -0.90
N THR A 37 11.67 -8.98 0.03
CA THR A 37 12.64 -9.99 0.49
C THR A 37 12.85 -11.15 -0.49
N GLN A 38 11.79 -11.53 -1.21
CA GLN A 38 11.81 -12.62 -2.19
C GLN A 38 11.55 -12.06 -3.58
N VAL A 39 12.60 -11.96 -4.38
CA VAL A 39 12.55 -11.41 -5.75
C VAL A 39 13.09 -12.44 -6.73
N GLN A 40 12.26 -12.82 -7.71
CA GLN A 40 12.68 -13.67 -8.83
C GLN A 40 12.62 -12.90 -10.15
N THR A 41 13.30 -13.40 -11.16
CA THR A 41 13.29 -12.84 -12.51
C THR A 41 12.78 -13.87 -13.50
N VAL A 42 12.06 -13.40 -14.53
CA VAL A 42 11.54 -14.21 -15.64
C VAL A 42 11.83 -13.51 -16.97
N ALA A 43 11.93 -14.30 -18.03
CA ALA A 43 12.03 -13.75 -19.38
C ALA A 43 10.69 -13.11 -19.81
N ASP A 44 9.58 -13.77 -19.49
CA ASP A 44 8.22 -13.27 -19.74
C ASP A 44 7.31 -13.53 -18.54
N PHE A 45 6.35 -12.60 -18.27
CA PHE A 45 5.37 -12.77 -17.19
C PHE A 45 4.41 -13.95 -17.42
N GLY A 46 4.27 -14.42 -18.66
CA GLY A 46 3.55 -15.66 -18.97
C GLY A 46 4.15 -16.92 -18.34
N ASP A 47 5.41 -16.87 -17.89
CA ASP A 47 6.08 -17.98 -17.19
C ASP A 47 5.66 -18.08 -15.71
N ILE A 48 4.91 -17.09 -15.18
CA ILE A 48 4.41 -17.12 -13.81
C ILE A 48 3.25 -18.11 -13.73
N THR A 49 3.43 -19.18 -12.96
CA THR A 49 2.41 -20.23 -12.75
C THR A 49 1.59 -20.03 -11.49
N ALA A 50 2.04 -19.19 -10.56
CA ALA A 50 1.34 -18.88 -9.32
C ALA A 50 0.31 -17.75 -9.54
N ASP A 51 -0.72 -17.71 -8.71
CA ASP A 51 -1.70 -16.64 -8.72
C ASP A 51 -1.06 -15.28 -8.41
N VAL A 52 -1.24 -14.33 -9.32
CA VAL A 52 -0.81 -12.93 -9.11
C VAL A 52 -1.90 -12.22 -8.32
N VAL A 53 -1.55 -11.80 -7.10
CA VAL A 53 -2.48 -11.14 -6.16
C VAL A 53 -2.42 -9.62 -6.24
N LYS A 54 -1.31 -9.06 -6.74
CA LYS A 54 -1.11 -7.63 -6.93
C LYS A 54 -0.08 -7.39 -8.04
N ILE A 55 -0.27 -6.34 -8.79
CA ILE A 55 0.73 -5.80 -9.70
C ILE A 55 1.15 -4.44 -9.16
N THR A 56 2.45 -4.21 -9.06
CA THR A 56 2.99 -2.89 -8.72
C THR A 56 3.74 -2.33 -9.93
N VAL A 57 3.52 -1.08 -10.24
CA VAL A 57 4.28 -0.35 -11.26
C VAL A 57 5.15 0.69 -10.57
N TYR A 58 6.43 0.71 -10.91
CA TYR A 58 7.36 1.74 -10.45
C TYR A 58 7.84 2.58 -11.63
N ASP A 59 7.78 3.89 -11.47
CA ASP A 59 8.30 4.88 -12.43
C ASP A 59 9.34 5.77 -11.76
N GLU A 60 10.60 5.64 -12.17
CA GLU A 60 11.71 6.42 -11.63
C GLU A 60 11.54 7.94 -11.84
N GLN A 61 10.81 8.36 -12.86
CA GLN A 61 10.55 9.77 -13.19
C GLN A 61 9.38 10.37 -12.40
N GLY A 62 8.70 9.60 -11.55
CA GLY A 62 7.64 10.12 -10.68
C GLY A 62 6.34 10.49 -11.40
N ARG A 63 5.96 9.76 -12.47
CA ARG A 63 4.77 10.04 -13.29
C ARG A 63 3.55 9.20 -12.90
N CYS A 64 3.61 8.47 -11.81
CA CYS A 64 2.55 7.51 -11.45
C CYS A 64 1.19 8.16 -11.20
N LEU A 65 1.13 9.39 -10.70
CA LEU A 65 -0.15 10.11 -10.56
C LEU A 65 -0.81 10.39 -11.93
N ASP A 66 -0.02 10.81 -12.92
CA ASP A 66 -0.52 11.04 -14.28
C ASP A 66 -0.91 9.72 -14.96
N LEU A 67 -0.11 8.66 -14.75
CA LEU A 67 -0.38 7.32 -15.28
C LEU A 67 -1.66 6.73 -14.67
N ARG A 68 -1.93 6.97 -13.38
CA ARG A 68 -3.18 6.55 -12.73
C ARG A 68 -4.41 7.11 -13.47
N GLY A 69 -4.35 8.38 -13.89
CA GLY A 69 -5.43 9.00 -14.67
C GLY A 69 -5.69 8.28 -16.02
N GLN A 70 -4.67 7.72 -16.64
CA GLN A 70 -4.79 6.97 -17.90
C GLN A 70 -5.35 5.55 -17.72
N LEU A 71 -5.32 5.02 -16.49
CA LEU A 71 -5.84 3.69 -16.14
C LEU A 71 -7.29 3.71 -15.68
N GLY A 72 -7.97 4.86 -15.70
CA GLY A 72 -9.34 5.02 -15.20
C GLY A 72 -10.38 4.13 -15.91
N GLU A 73 -10.12 3.70 -17.15
CA GLU A 73 -10.99 2.75 -17.87
C GLU A 73 -11.09 1.37 -17.18
N PHE A 74 -10.16 1.03 -16.27
CA PHE A 74 -10.11 -0.25 -15.56
C PHE A 74 -10.63 -0.16 -14.11
N ASP A 75 -11.17 0.98 -13.67
CA ASP A 75 -11.61 1.17 -12.29
C ASP A 75 -12.74 0.23 -11.86
N ASP A 76 -13.56 -0.23 -12.80
CA ASP A 76 -14.60 -1.22 -12.53
C ASP A 76 -14.04 -2.65 -12.39
N GLU A 77 -12.86 -2.92 -12.94
CA GLU A 77 -12.25 -4.26 -12.98
C GLU A 77 -11.16 -4.46 -11.92
N ALA A 78 -10.53 -3.36 -11.47
CA ALA A 78 -9.39 -3.40 -10.57
C ALA A 78 -9.39 -2.23 -9.57
N CYS A 79 -8.84 -2.46 -8.39
CA CYS A 79 -8.48 -1.42 -7.46
C CYS A 79 -7.10 -0.87 -7.84
N ILE A 80 -7.05 0.35 -8.37
CA ILE A 80 -5.82 0.99 -8.86
C ILE A 80 -5.53 2.23 -8.02
N VAL A 81 -4.42 2.23 -7.29
CA VAL A 81 -4.03 3.34 -6.42
C VAL A 81 -2.60 3.77 -6.71
N ALA A 82 -2.42 5.06 -7.05
CA ALA A 82 -1.09 5.67 -7.01
C ALA A 82 -0.79 6.00 -5.54
N SER A 83 0.08 5.23 -4.91
CA SER A 83 0.43 5.41 -3.50
C SER A 83 1.36 6.61 -3.29
N ASP A 84 2.13 6.97 -4.30
CA ASP A 84 2.91 8.21 -4.41
C ASP A 84 3.24 8.52 -5.89
N GLN A 85 4.15 9.47 -6.11
CA GLN A 85 4.56 9.87 -7.47
C GLN A 85 5.26 8.74 -8.24
N GLN A 86 5.88 7.79 -7.57
CA GLN A 86 6.68 6.72 -8.19
C GLN A 86 6.00 5.36 -8.22
N TRP A 87 4.90 5.16 -7.48
CA TRP A 87 4.31 3.85 -7.28
C TRP A 87 2.81 3.80 -7.60
N ILE A 88 2.41 2.78 -8.39
CA ILE A 88 1.01 2.40 -8.58
C ILE A 88 0.86 0.95 -8.13
N ASP A 89 -0.13 0.70 -7.28
CA ASP A 89 -0.58 -0.63 -6.92
C ASP A 89 -1.89 -0.95 -7.64
N ILE A 90 -1.97 -2.14 -8.22
CA ILE A 90 -3.13 -2.66 -8.92
C ILE A 90 -3.49 -4.01 -8.29
N ALA A 91 -4.67 -4.11 -7.74
CA ALA A 91 -5.22 -5.32 -7.13
C ALA A 91 -6.61 -5.64 -7.72
N ASN A 92 -7.18 -6.77 -7.34
CA ASN A 92 -8.56 -7.08 -7.73
C ASN A 92 -9.53 -6.01 -7.21
N ALA A 93 -10.64 -5.80 -7.92
CA ALA A 93 -11.69 -4.88 -7.52
C ALA A 93 -12.13 -5.12 -6.06
N GLY A 94 -12.22 -4.06 -5.29
CA GLY A 94 -12.57 -4.12 -3.87
C GLY A 94 -11.48 -4.64 -2.92
N VAL A 95 -10.29 -4.95 -3.40
CA VAL A 95 -9.15 -5.36 -2.56
C VAL A 95 -8.26 -4.15 -2.28
N HIS A 96 -8.35 -3.62 -1.07
CA HIS A 96 -7.54 -2.51 -0.56
C HIS A 96 -7.24 -2.71 0.93
N LYS A 97 -6.40 -1.88 1.53
CA LYS A 97 -5.98 -2.01 2.94
C LYS A 97 -7.19 -2.06 3.90
N GLY A 98 -8.23 -1.25 3.65
CA GLY A 98 -9.44 -1.23 4.47
C GLY A 98 -10.20 -2.56 4.46
N THR A 99 -10.49 -3.14 3.28
CA THR A 99 -11.16 -4.44 3.19
C THR A 99 -10.33 -5.56 3.81
N THR A 100 -9.00 -5.50 3.68
CA THR A 100 -8.09 -6.46 4.28
C THR A 100 -8.15 -6.40 5.81
N VAL A 101 -8.09 -5.19 6.39
CA VAL A 101 -8.19 -5.01 7.84
C VAL A 101 -9.57 -5.41 8.36
N ALA A 102 -10.66 -5.04 7.67
CA ALA A 102 -11.99 -5.48 8.03
C ALA A 102 -12.12 -7.01 8.06
N ARG A 103 -11.47 -7.71 7.11
CA ARG A 103 -11.41 -9.17 7.12
C ARG A 103 -10.59 -9.73 8.29
N LEU A 104 -9.46 -9.11 8.63
CA LEU A 104 -8.66 -9.50 9.80
C LEU A 104 -9.46 -9.30 11.10
N GLN A 105 -10.17 -8.18 11.26
CA GLN A 105 -11.04 -7.94 12.42
C GLN A 105 -12.06 -9.06 12.59
N GLN A 106 -12.71 -9.48 11.50
CA GLN A 106 -13.65 -10.62 11.55
C GLN A 106 -12.97 -11.93 11.99
N LEU A 107 -11.76 -12.21 11.47
CA LEU A 107 -11.04 -13.44 11.77
C LEU A 107 -10.56 -13.53 13.22
N VAL A 108 -10.14 -12.39 13.80
CA VAL A 108 -9.63 -12.35 15.19
C VAL A 108 -10.73 -11.96 16.20
N GLY A 109 -11.93 -11.61 15.74
CA GLY A 109 -13.04 -11.17 16.60
C GLY A 109 -12.85 -9.78 17.19
N ALA A 110 -12.06 -8.90 16.56
CA ALA A 110 -11.81 -7.53 17.01
C ALA A 110 -12.84 -6.55 16.43
N ALA A 111 -13.36 -5.67 17.26
CA ALA A 111 -14.25 -4.58 16.84
C ALA A 111 -13.46 -3.34 16.41
N ARG A 112 -14.14 -2.38 15.74
CA ARG A 112 -13.54 -1.11 15.32
C ARG A 112 -12.93 -0.30 16.48
N HIS A 113 -13.60 -0.28 17.63
CA HIS A 113 -13.14 0.41 18.84
C HIS A 113 -11.97 -0.31 19.56
N GLU A 114 -11.66 -1.55 19.16
CA GLU A 114 -10.49 -2.32 19.64
C GLU A 114 -9.35 -2.30 18.63
N THR A 115 -9.51 -1.59 17.53
CA THR A 115 -8.55 -1.54 16.42
C THR A 115 -7.89 -0.17 16.36
N LEU A 116 -6.58 -0.20 16.18
CA LEU A 116 -5.74 0.98 15.99
C LEU A 116 -5.07 0.89 14.62
N VAL A 117 -5.20 1.93 13.80
CA VAL A 117 -4.60 1.99 12.47
C VAL A 117 -3.78 3.27 12.29
N PHE A 118 -2.72 3.16 11.49
CA PHE A 118 -1.86 4.27 11.11
C PHE A 118 -1.69 4.30 9.60
N GLY A 119 -1.58 5.50 9.02
CA GLY A 119 -1.36 5.66 7.59
C GLY A 119 -0.82 7.04 7.23
N ASP A 120 -0.23 7.16 6.04
CA ASP A 120 0.35 8.39 5.52
C ASP A 120 0.09 8.59 4.02
N GLY A 121 -0.20 7.52 3.29
CA GLY A 121 -0.38 7.51 1.84
C GLY A 121 -1.84 7.48 1.40
N LEU A 122 -2.09 7.79 0.12
CA LEU A 122 -3.43 7.76 -0.47
C LEU A 122 -4.07 6.36 -0.42
N ASN A 123 -3.27 5.30 -0.40
CA ASN A 123 -3.73 3.92 -0.25
C ASN A 123 -4.14 3.54 1.19
N ASP A 124 -4.07 4.48 2.13
CA ASP A 124 -4.49 4.32 3.53
C ASP A 124 -5.86 4.96 3.82
N ILE A 125 -6.46 5.68 2.86
CA ILE A 125 -7.74 6.39 3.07
C ILE A 125 -8.83 5.44 3.56
N GLU A 126 -9.04 4.31 2.87
CA GLU A 126 -10.03 3.31 3.26
C GLU A 126 -9.65 2.58 4.56
N LEU A 127 -8.35 2.51 4.88
CA LEU A 127 -7.86 1.96 6.14
C LEU A 127 -8.32 2.82 7.31
N MET A 128 -8.28 4.16 7.19
CA MET A 128 -8.73 5.08 8.24
C MET A 128 -10.17 4.81 8.66
N ALA A 129 -11.04 4.44 7.72
CA ALA A 129 -12.45 4.13 7.99
C ALA A 129 -12.68 2.83 8.76
N CYS A 130 -11.67 1.95 8.91
CA CYS A 130 -11.83 0.63 9.53
C CYS A 130 -11.72 0.63 11.06
N ALA A 131 -11.26 1.71 11.68
CA ALA A 131 -10.99 1.79 13.12
C ALA A 131 -11.48 3.10 13.72
N ASP A 132 -11.95 3.06 14.97
CA ASP A 132 -12.30 4.26 15.70
C ASP A 132 -11.05 5.01 16.20
N PHE A 133 -9.91 4.32 16.28
CA PHE A 133 -8.60 4.89 16.56
C PHE A 133 -7.72 4.89 15.31
N SER A 134 -8.07 5.74 14.34
CA SER A 134 -7.29 5.93 13.12
C SER A 134 -6.41 7.18 13.21
N PHE A 135 -5.12 7.03 12.94
CA PHE A 135 -4.10 8.08 13.05
C PHE A 135 -3.41 8.29 11.71
N ALA A 136 -3.54 9.49 11.14
CA ALA A 136 -2.70 9.90 10.02
C ALA A 136 -1.39 10.50 10.51
N MET A 137 -0.31 10.23 9.79
CA MET A 137 0.98 10.88 10.05
C MET A 137 0.92 12.36 9.68
N ARG A 138 1.53 13.23 10.50
CA ARG A 138 1.56 14.69 10.25
C ARG A 138 2.15 15.05 8.88
N ASN A 139 3.15 14.30 8.41
CA ASN A 139 3.77 14.46 7.10
C ASN A 139 3.12 13.62 6.00
N GLY A 140 1.98 12.98 6.26
CA GLY A 140 1.20 12.24 5.27
C GLY A 140 0.39 13.15 4.34
N HIS A 141 -0.28 12.55 3.36
CA HIS A 141 -1.17 13.23 2.42
C HIS A 141 -2.36 13.88 3.13
N ASP A 142 -2.82 15.02 2.62
CA ASP A 142 -3.92 15.76 3.24
C ASP A 142 -5.22 14.96 3.21
N GLU A 143 -5.50 14.26 2.11
CA GLU A 143 -6.67 13.38 1.97
C GLU A 143 -6.67 12.24 3.02
N THR A 144 -5.50 11.71 3.37
CA THR A 144 -5.38 10.69 4.42
C THR A 144 -5.61 11.30 5.81
N LYS A 145 -5.15 12.53 6.05
CA LYS A 145 -5.40 13.27 7.29
C LYS A 145 -6.88 13.60 7.45
N ASP A 146 -7.57 13.98 6.36
CA ASP A 146 -9.00 14.28 6.37
C ASP A 146 -9.86 13.04 6.65
N ALA A 147 -9.38 11.85 6.24
CA ALA A 147 -10.06 10.58 6.48
C ALA A 147 -9.83 10.00 7.88
N ALA A 148 -8.78 10.42 8.58
CA ALA A 148 -8.42 9.90 9.91
C ALA A 148 -9.15 10.64 11.04
N HIS A 149 -9.41 9.94 12.17
CA HIS A 149 -9.96 10.58 13.36
C HIS A 149 -8.94 11.46 14.10
N PHE A 150 -7.64 11.12 13.97
CA PHE A 150 -6.56 11.81 14.68
C PHE A 150 -5.35 12.01 13.77
N ILE A 151 -4.58 13.05 14.05
CA ILE A 151 -3.26 13.27 13.44
C ILE A 151 -2.20 13.02 14.52
N THR A 152 -1.23 12.14 14.22
CA THR A 152 -0.07 11.90 15.09
C THR A 152 1.16 12.66 14.60
N ARG A 153 2.34 12.35 15.15
CA ARG A 153 3.62 12.95 14.75
C ARG A 153 4.04 12.51 13.34
N SER A 154 5.16 13.05 12.85
CA SER A 154 5.78 12.63 11.61
C SER A 154 6.35 11.21 11.69
N ASN A 155 6.48 10.55 10.54
CA ASN A 155 7.18 9.25 10.41
C ASN A 155 8.62 9.29 10.97
N ASP A 156 9.27 10.47 10.90
CA ASP A 156 10.65 10.67 11.39
C ASP A 156 10.76 10.74 12.92
N GLU A 157 9.63 10.71 13.63
CA GLU A 157 9.55 10.90 15.09
C GLU A 157 9.09 9.64 15.84
N ASP A 158 9.24 8.45 15.27
CA ASP A 158 8.75 7.18 15.83
C ASP A 158 7.26 7.24 16.24
N ALA A 159 6.45 7.93 15.47
CA ALA A 159 5.08 8.32 15.79
C ALA A 159 4.18 7.14 16.19
N VAL A 160 4.28 6.02 15.48
CA VAL A 160 3.47 4.81 15.75
C VAL A 160 3.75 4.30 17.15
N MET A 161 5.03 4.08 17.49
CA MET A 161 5.42 3.55 18.80
C MET A 161 5.05 4.50 19.93
N HIS A 162 5.31 5.81 19.76
CA HIS A 162 4.94 6.82 20.74
C HIS A 162 3.43 6.84 21.01
N THR A 163 2.61 6.82 19.96
CA THR A 163 1.15 6.84 20.09
C THR A 163 0.65 5.58 20.80
N ILE A 164 1.15 4.39 20.42
CA ILE A 164 0.78 3.13 21.07
C ILE A 164 1.12 3.16 22.57
N LEU A 165 2.34 3.58 22.92
CA LEU A 165 2.75 3.64 24.33
C LEU A 165 1.93 4.62 25.15
N GLN A 166 1.56 5.78 24.59
CA GLN A 166 0.69 6.75 25.24
C GLN A 166 -0.71 6.17 25.50
N LEU A 167 -1.32 5.53 24.50
CA LEU A 167 -2.64 4.90 24.66
C LEU A 167 -2.64 3.80 25.71
N LEU A 168 -1.62 2.92 25.70
CA LEU A 168 -1.46 1.89 26.73
C LEU A 168 -1.28 2.47 28.14
N ALA A 169 -0.57 3.60 28.27
CA ALA A 169 -0.42 4.29 29.55
C ALA A 169 -1.74 4.85 30.05
N LEU A 170 -2.57 5.42 29.16
CA LEU A 170 -3.92 5.93 29.51
C LEU A 170 -4.86 4.81 29.93
N GLN A 171 -4.85 3.67 29.25
CA GLN A 171 -5.65 2.50 29.63
C GLN A 171 -5.33 2.02 31.05
N ARG A 172 -4.05 2.00 31.44
CA ARG A 172 -3.62 1.58 32.78
C ARG A 172 -4.02 2.56 33.89
N GLN A 173 -4.26 3.83 33.59
CA GLN A 173 -4.69 4.85 34.55
C GLN A 173 -6.21 4.86 34.75
N GLY A 174 -6.97 4.33 33.77
CA GLY A 174 -8.43 4.29 33.81
C GLY A 174 -9.02 2.96 34.28
N ALA A 175 -8.16 1.96 34.54
CA ALA A 175 -8.54 0.65 35.10
C ALA A 175 -8.26 0.61 36.60
#